data_48217b8f9931f421cdf33e2af7517318
#
_entry.id   48217b8f9931f421cdf33e2af7517318
#
_cell.length_a   1.000
_cell.length_b   1.000
_cell.length_c   1.000
_cell.angle_alpha   90.00
_cell.angle_beta   90.00
_cell.angle_gamma   90.00
#
_symmetry.space_group_name_H-M   'P 1'
#
loop_
_entity.id
_entity.type
_entity.pdbx_description
1 polymer ?
#
loop_
_entity_poly.entity_id
_entity_poly.type
_entity_poly.pdbx_seq_one_letter_code
_entity_poly.pdbx_strand_id
1 'polypeptide(L)'
;MSEDRLVSPLSLTMIGSIKEGGGAILQPKKKKKVELILPCKEITIKIERRIQRTVIRGGEGDDLLDEGSESAVYDVLSTASVSEYNELMSMFRSGQPNIIDPFDSRDVKVAFKSVEYSASDGELKMQLLEDVD
;
A
#
# COMPACT_ATOMS: atom_id res chain seq x y z
N MET A 1 28.21 0.37 16.72
CA MET A 1 27.22 -0.60 16.22
C MET A 1 26.24 0.11 15.31
N SER A 2 26.24 -0.26 14.06
CA SER A 2 25.31 0.35 13.12
C SER A 2 23.96 -0.36 13.21
N GLU A 3 22.91 0.40 13.27
CA GLU A 3 21.55 -0.14 13.25
C GLU A 3 20.99 0.01 11.85
N ASP A 4 20.57 -1.11 11.26
CA ASP A 4 20.00 -1.13 9.93
C ASP A 4 18.51 -0.86 9.97
N ARG A 5 18.16 0.28 10.48
CA ARG A 5 16.76 0.71 10.46
C ARG A 5 16.66 2.06 9.76
N LEU A 6 15.47 2.29 9.22
CA LEU A 6 15.21 3.56 8.58
C LEU A 6 15.16 4.66 9.64
N VAL A 7 15.82 5.76 9.35
CA VAL A 7 15.82 6.90 10.26
C VAL A 7 14.96 8.01 9.68
N SER A 8 14.44 8.82 10.56
CA SER A 8 13.68 10.00 10.17
C SER A 8 14.56 10.98 9.38
N PRO A 9 14.03 11.65 8.30
CA PRO A 9 12.63 11.57 7.90
C PRO A 9 12.33 10.33 7.05
N LEU A 10 11.23 9.67 7.37
CA LEU A 10 10.72 8.58 6.57
C LEU A 10 9.84 9.13 5.45
N SER A 11 9.85 8.48 4.31
CA SER A 11 8.96 8.86 3.22
C SER A 11 8.50 7.62 2.46
N LEU A 12 7.31 7.72 1.87
CA LEU A 12 6.76 6.68 1.03
C LEU A 12 6.45 7.26 -0.33
N THR A 13 6.98 6.63 -1.36
CA THR A 13 6.71 7.02 -2.74
C THR A 13 5.62 6.13 -3.30
N MET A 14 4.55 6.76 -3.77
CA MET A 14 3.43 6.07 -4.39
C MET A 14 3.31 6.51 -5.84
N ILE A 15 3.16 5.55 -6.73
CA ILE A 15 3.03 5.81 -8.15
C ILE A 15 1.71 5.23 -8.61
N GLY A 16 0.84 6.06 -9.08
CA GLY A 16 -0.48 5.64 -9.50
C GLY A 16 -0.95 6.38 -10.73
N SER A 17 -2.15 6.04 -11.16
CA SER A 17 -2.80 6.73 -12.27
C SER A 17 -4.00 7.48 -11.73
N ILE A 18 -4.21 8.67 -12.23
CA ILE A 18 -5.44 9.41 -11.96
C ILE A 18 -6.15 9.65 -13.28
N LYS A 19 -7.48 9.68 -13.23
CA LYS A 19 -8.26 10.00 -14.39
C LYS A 19 -8.32 11.50 -14.54
N GLU A 20 -7.86 12.02 -15.68
CA GLU A 20 -8.04 13.42 -15.97
C GLU A 20 -9.51 13.64 -16.33
N GLY A 21 -10.12 14.60 -15.66
CA GLY A 21 -11.47 14.99 -15.97
C GLY A 21 -11.52 15.70 -17.32
N GLY A 22 -11.83 14.96 -18.37
CA GLY A 22 -12.03 15.54 -19.66
C GLY A 22 -13.39 16.19 -19.72
N GLY A 23 -13.45 17.46 -20.08
CA GLY A 23 -14.70 18.14 -20.26
C GLY A 23 -15.43 17.77 -21.55
N ALA A 24 -14.78 17.07 -22.46
CA ALA A 24 -15.37 16.73 -23.74
C ALA A 24 -15.95 15.32 -23.72
N ILE A 25 -17.20 15.20 -24.04
CA ILE A 25 -17.96 13.96 -24.03
C ILE A 25 -17.38 12.91 -24.99
N LEU A 26 -16.74 13.36 -26.04
CA LEU A 26 -16.28 12.50 -27.12
C LEU A 26 -14.83 12.03 -26.96
N GLN A 27 -14.14 12.49 -25.92
CA GLN A 27 -12.76 12.05 -25.69
C GLN A 27 -12.70 11.05 -24.56
N PRO A 28 -12.02 9.90 -24.76
CA PRO A 28 -11.84 8.96 -23.67
C PRO A 28 -11.03 9.61 -22.55
N LYS A 29 -11.38 9.29 -21.31
CA LYS A 29 -10.64 9.77 -20.16
C LYS A 29 -9.25 9.18 -20.19
N LYS A 30 -8.25 10.02 -20.30
CA LYS A 30 -6.86 9.59 -20.25
C LYS A 30 -6.43 9.43 -18.82
N LYS A 31 -5.72 8.34 -18.54
CA LYS A 31 -5.10 8.15 -17.25
C LYS A 31 -3.75 8.84 -17.26
N LYS A 32 -3.51 9.65 -16.25
CA LYS A 32 -2.24 10.32 -16.07
C LYS A 32 -1.49 9.64 -14.93
N LYS A 33 -0.24 9.30 -15.17
CA LYS A 33 0.62 8.73 -14.15
C LYS A 33 1.09 9.82 -13.21
N VAL A 34 0.94 9.59 -11.91
CA VAL A 34 1.27 10.56 -10.89
C VAL A 34 2.13 9.90 -9.84
N GLU A 35 3.14 10.63 -9.39
CA GLU A 35 4.00 10.22 -8.29
C GLU A 35 3.69 11.11 -7.09
N LEU A 36 3.45 10.46 -5.95
CA LEU A 36 3.16 11.15 -4.70
C LEU A 36 4.15 10.69 -3.65
N ILE A 37 4.87 11.63 -3.05
CA ILE A 37 5.82 11.33 -1.99
C ILE A 37 5.27 11.90 -0.69
N LEU A 38 5.03 11.02 0.28
CA LEU A 38 4.46 11.39 1.56
C LEU A 38 5.50 11.28 2.66
N PRO A 39 5.68 12.33 3.46
CA PRO A 39 6.50 12.21 4.66
C PRO A 39 5.76 11.36 5.69
N CYS A 40 6.44 10.43 6.30
CA CYS A 40 5.84 9.47 7.20
C CYS A 40 6.42 9.56 8.60
N LYS A 41 5.56 9.34 9.59
CA LYS A 41 5.98 9.23 10.99
C LYS A 41 6.38 7.80 11.30
N GLU A 42 5.70 6.84 10.70
CA GLU A 42 5.97 5.43 10.92
C GLU A 42 5.53 4.62 9.72
N ILE A 43 6.30 3.61 9.37
CA ILE A 43 5.96 2.63 8.35
C ILE A 43 6.24 1.27 8.92
N THR A 44 5.21 0.44 9.00
CA THR A 44 5.32 -0.92 9.52
C THR A 44 4.98 -1.90 8.41
N ILE A 45 5.81 -2.90 8.24
CA ILE A 45 5.54 -3.97 7.27
C ILE A 45 5.32 -5.26 8.03
N LYS A 46 4.25 -5.97 7.68
CA LYS A 46 3.95 -7.29 8.21
C LYS A 46 3.85 -8.25 7.05
N ILE A 47 4.60 -9.32 7.12
CA ILE A 47 4.62 -10.32 6.04
C ILE A 47 4.03 -11.60 6.58
N GLU A 48 3.05 -12.13 5.86
CA GLU A 48 2.40 -13.38 6.22
C GLU A 48 2.54 -14.37 5.07
N ARG A 49 2.75 -15.63 5.43
CA ARG A 49 2.80 -16.71 4.48
C ARG A 49 1.47 -17.45 4.52
N ARG A 50 0.95 -17.78 3.35
CA ARG A 50 -0.28 -18.54 3.26
C ARG A 50 -0.01 -19.98 3.62
N ILE A 51 -0.62 -20.44 4.70
CA ILE A 51 -0.52 -21.81 5.15
C ILE A 51 -1.94 -22.35 5.30
N GLN A 52 -2.21 -23.46 4.64
CA GLN A 52 -3.49 -24.14 4.78
C GLN A 52 -3.29 -25.35 5.69
N ARG A 53 -4.11 -25.44 6.72
CA ARG A 53 -4.06 -26.52 7.67
C ARG A 53 -5.27 -27.43 7.45
N THR A 54 -5.01 -28.72 7.22
CA THR A 54 -6.05 -29.72 7.07
C THR A 54 -5.93 -30.72 8.18
N VAL A 55 -7.04 -30.94 8.90
CA VAL A 55 -7.09 -31.97 9.95
C VAL A 55 -7.36 -33.29 9.27
N ILE A 56 -6.45 -34.25 9.46
CA ILE A 56 -6.59 -35.58 8.90
C ILE A 56 -7.45 -36.44 9.85
N ARG A 57 -8.57 -36.93 9.33
CA ARG A 57 -9.52 -37.70 10.11
C ARG A 57 -8.91 -39.05 10.44
N GLY A 58 -8.81 -39.36 11.76
CA GLY A 58 -8.18 -40.59 12.22
C GLY A 58 -6.69 -40.62 12.06
N GLY A 59 -6.11 -39.53 11.65
CA GLY A 59 -4.68 -39.42 11.47
C GLY A 59 -3.97 -38.88 12.68
N GLU A 60 -2.66 -38.88 12.60
CA GLU A 60 -1.80 -38.42 13.68
C GLU A 60 -1.30 -37.02 13.44
N GLY A 61 -2.20 -36.04 13.52
CA GLY A 61 -1.82 -34.65 13.39
C GLY A 61 -2.44 -33.95 12.21
N ASP A 62 -1.98 -32.75 11.97
CA ASP A 62 -2.50 -31.89 10.91
C ASP A 62 -1.58 -31.95 9.70
N ASP A 63 -2.19 -31.86 8.53
CA ASP A 63 -1.46 -31.68 7.30
C ASP A 63 -1.36 -30.19 7.02
N LEU A 64 -0.14 -29.69 6.91
CA LEU A 64 0.11 -28.29 6.64
C LEU A 64 0.53 -28.11 5.19
N LEU A 65 -0.27 -27.38 4.44
CA LEU A 65 0.06 -27.02 3.08
C LEU A 65 0.59 -25.58 3.07
N ASP A 66 1.87 -25.44 2.77
CA ASP A 66 2.48 -24.13 2.57
C ASP A 66 2.36 -23.77 1.11
N GLU A 67 1.54 -22.79 0.81
CA GLU A 67 1.33 -22.35 -0.57
C GLU A 67 2.50 -21.56 -1.12
N GLY A 68 3.49 -21.24 -0.27
CA GLY A 68 4.69 -20.53 -0.70
C GLY A 68 4.46 -19.07 -1.04
N SER A 69 3.23 -18.61 -0.98
CA SER A 69 2.89 -17.23 -1.27
C SER A 69 3.11 -16.38 -0.02
N GLU A 70 3.74 -15.24 -0.22
CA GLU A 70 3.87 -14.26 0.84
C GLU A 70 3.09 -13.02 0.44
N SER A 71 2.44 -12.40 1.39
CA SER A 71 1.84 -11.10 1.16
C SER A 71 2.23 -10.14 2.26
N ALA A 72 2.52 -8.93 1.86
CA ALA A 72 2.93 -7.89 2.79
C ALA A 72 1.77 -6.96 3.06
N VAL A 73 1.65 -6.54 4.31
CA VAL A 73 0.72 -5.51 4.73
C VAL A 73 1.55 -4.33 5.22
N TYR A 74 1.30 -3.18 4.64
CA TYR A 74 2.00 -1.95 5.02
C TYR A 74 1.06 -1.07 5.81
N ASP A 75 1.42 -0.79 7.05
CA ASP A 75 0.72 0.18 7.88
C ASP A 75 1.52 1.48 7.85
N VAL A 76 0.93 2.52 7.31
CA VAL A 76 1.61 3.79 7.08
C VAL A 76 0.94 4.87 7.90
N LEU A 77 1.73 5.56 8.70
CA LEU A 77 1.31 6.75 9.42
C LEU A 77 2.08 7.93 8.87
N SER A 78 1.37 8.86 8.25
CA SER A 78 1.99 10.00 7.60
C SER A 78 1.26 11.29 7.91
N THR A 79 1.78 12.38 7.37
CA THR A 79 1.09 13.66 7.38
C THR A 79 0.93 14.11 5.94
N ALA A 80 -0.21 14.73 5.66
CA ALA A 80 -0.51 15.17 4.31
C ALA A 80 -1.33 16.45 4.37
N SER A 81 -1.16 17.29 3.37
CA SER A 81 -2.05 18.42 3.17
C SER A 81 -3.36 17.92 2.57
N VAL A 82 -4.38 18.76 2.59
CA VAL A 82 -5.66 18.41 1.95
C VAL A 82 -5.45 18.14 0.46
N SER A 83 -4.57 18.89 -0.17
CA SER A 83 -4.24 18.70 -1.59
C SER A 83 -3.62 17.33 -1.85
N GLU A 84 -2.68 16.93 -0.99
CA GLU A 84 -2.04 15.62 -1.08
C GLU A 84 -3.03 14.48 -0.82
N TYR A 85 -3.91 14.67 0.16
CA TYR A 85 -4.95 13.71 0.43
C TYR A 85 -5.89 13.53 -0.77
N ASN A 86 -6.28 14.63 -1.40
CA ASN A 86 -7.15 14.58 -2.57
C ASN A 86 -6.48 13.85 -3.74
N GLU A 87 -5.19 14.06 -3.91
CA GLU A 87 -4.42 13.35 -4.93
C GLU A 87 -4.35 11.86 -4.62
N LEU A 88 -4.13 11.51 -3.36
CA LEU A 88 -4.15 10.12 -2.93
C LEU A 88 -5.50 9.46 -3.19
N MET A 89 -6.58 10.16 -2.91
CA MET A 89 -7.93 9.63 -3.15
C MET A 89 -8.23 9.45 -4.64
N SER A 90 -7.65 10.31 -5.47
CA SER A 90 -7.76 10.14 -6.92
C SER A 90 -7.07 8.85 -7.36
N MET A 91 -5.92 8.54 -6.80
CA MET A 91 -5.24 7.26 -7.04
C MET A 91 -6.08 6.09 -6.54
N PHE A 92 -6.65 6.22 -5.35
CA PHE A 92 -7.49 5.19 -4.73
C PHE A 92 -8.65 4.81 -5.64
N ARG A 93 -9.29 5.81 -6.23
CA ARG A 93 -10.46 5.59 -7.08
C ARG A 93 -10.12 5.16 -8.50
N SER A 94 -8.88 5.32 -8.90
CA SER A 94 -8.45 5.00 -10.27
C SER A 94 -7.87 3.61 -10.41
N GLY A 95 -7.69 2.90 -9.31
CA GLY A 95 -7.17 1.53 -9.34
C GLY A 95 -6.13 1.29 -8.26
N GLN A 96 -5.24 0.37 -8.55
CA GLN A 96 -4.20 -0.03 -7.62
C GLN A 96 -2.91 0.70 -7.96
N PRO A 97 -2.35 1.45 -7.02
CA PRO A 97 -1.06 2.10 -7.25
C PRO A 97 0.09 1.14 -6.99
N ASN A 98 1.28 1.57 -7.37
CA ASN A 98 2.50 0.93 -6.96
C ASN A 98 3.15 1.79 -5.87
N ILE A 99 3.88 1.15 -4.98
CA ILE A 99 4.72 1.87 -4.04
C ILE A 99 6.15 1.42 -4.22
N ILE A 100 7.08 2.28 -3.83
CA ILE A 100 8.46 1.87 -3.70
C ILE A 100 8.65 1.45 -2.26
N ASP A 101 8.92 0.16 -2.05
CA ASP A 101 9.11 -0.37 -0.71
C ASP A 101 10.26 0.38 -0.03
N PRO A 102 10.02 0.99 1.14
CA PRO A 102 11.06 1.80 1.78
C PRO A 102 12.19 0.98 2.37
N PHE A 103 12.01 -0.34 2.48
CA PHE A 103 13.03 -1.20 3.10
C PHE A 103 13.99 -1.79 2.08
N ASP A 104 13.49 -2.21 0.91
CA ASP A 104 14.32 -2.85 -0.11
C ASP A 104 14.25 -2.20 -1.48
N SER A 105 13.53 -1.10 -1.60
CA SER A 105 13.42 -0.31 -2.83
C SER A 105 12.76 -1.04 -4.00
N ARG A 106 12.00 -2.09 -3.72
CA ARG A 106 11.25 -2.79 -4.75
C ARG A 106 10.01 -2.01 -5.15
N ASP A 107 9.64 -2.14 -6.40
CA ASP A 107 8.37 -1.63 -6.91
C ASP A 107 7.30 -2.67 -6.61
N VAL A 108 6.34 -2.32 -5.77
CA VAL A 108 5.32 -3.25 -5.29
C VAL A 108 3.94 -2.71 -5.64
N LYS A 109 3.14 -3.55 -6.30
CA LYS A 109 1.75 -3.21 -6.56
C LYS A 109 0.93 -3.47 -5.31
N VAL A 110 0.11 -2.52 -4.90
CA VAL A 110 -0.65 -2.63 -3.66
C VAL A 110 -2.11 -2.28 -3.89
N ALA A 111 -2.95 -2.83 -3.02
CA ALA A 111 -4.35 -2.46 -2.92
C ALA A 111 -4.55 -1.68 -1.62
N PHE A 112 -5.37 -0.65 -1.68
CA PHE A 112 -5.75 0.08 -0.47
C PHE A 112 -6.76 -0.74 0.33
N LYS A 113 -6.43 -1.06 1.55
CA LYS A 113 -7.39 -1.67 2.46
C LYS A 113 -8.18 -0.60 3.20
N SER A 114 -7.50 0.43 3.67
CA SER A 114 -8.14 1.52 4.39
C SER A 114 -7.33 2.80 4.28
N VAL A 115 -8.02 3.92 4.32
CA VAL A 115 -7.40 5.25 4.36
C VAL A 115 -8.20 6.07 5.37
N GLU A 116 -7.51 6.66 6.30
CA GLU A 116 -8.12 7.55 7.31
C GLU A 116 -7.34 8.84 7.36
N TYR A 117 -8.03 9.95 7.24
CA TYR A 117 -7.41 11.26 7.23
C TYR A 117 -8.08 12.18 8.24
N SER A 118 -7.28 12.83 9.05
CA SER A 118 -7.74 13.78 10.05
C SER A 118 -7.36 15.19 9.64
N ALA A 119 -8.36 16.01 9.39
CA ALA A 119 -8.12 17.37 8.89
C ALA A 119 -7.56 18.30 9.98
N SER A 120 -7.78 17.98 11.24
CA SER A 120 -7.36 18.84 12.34
C SER A 120 -5.84 18.92 12.48
N ASP A 121 -5.15 17.81 12.23
CA ASP A 121 -3.70 17.74 12.37
C ASP A 121 -3.00 17.27 11.09
N GLY A 122 -3.75 16.98 10.04
CA GLY A 122 -3.19 16.49 8.80
C GLY A 122 -2.67 15.07 8.87
N GLU A 123 -3.06 14.30 9.89
CA GLU A 123 -2.58 12.95 10.04
C GLU A 123 -3.28 12.01 9.08
N LEU A 124 -2.51 11.22 8.37
CA LEU A 124 -2.99 10.27 7.38
C LEU A 124 -2.54 8.87 7.76
N LYS A 125 -3.52 7.99 7.96
CA LYS A 125 -3.26 6.57 8.22
C LYS A 125 -3.78 5.76 7.07
N MET A 126 -2.96 4.83 6.59
CA MET A 126 -3.43 3.92 5.55
C MET A 126 -2.85 2.54 5.75
N GLN A 127 -3.61 1.57 5.28
CA GLN A 127 -3.18 0.19 5.26
C GLN A 127 -3.21 -0.29 3.81
N LEU A 128 -2.08 -0.78 3.36
CA LEU A 128 -1.89 -1.23 1.99
C LEU A 128 -1.58 -2.71 2.00
N LEU A 129 -2.20 -3.43 1.08
CA LEU A 129 -1.96 -4.86 0.91
C LEU A 129 -1.19 -5.07 -0.37
N GLU A 130 -0.12 -5.83 -0.29
CA GLU A 130 0.61 -6.24 -1.49
C GLU A 130 -0.28 -7.12 -2.35
N ASP A 131 -0.37 -6.79 -3.64
CA ASP A 131 -1.12 -7.60 -4.58
C ASP A 131 -0.20 -8.69 -5.12
N VAL A 132 -0.40 -9.88 -4.67
CA VAL A 132 0.38 -11.05 -5.07
C VAL A 132 -0.51 -11.92 -5.94
N ASP A 133 -0.21 -11.96 -7.22
CA ASP A 133 -0.97 -12.80 -8.15
C ASP A 133 -0.45 -14.23 -8.14
#